data_3e6603545ee5e7695f5ce3560be978da
#
_entry.id   3e6603545ee5e7695f5ce3560be978da
#
_cell.length_a   1.000
_cell.length_b   1.000
_cell.length_c   1.000
_cell.angle_alpha   90.00
_cell.angle_beta   90.00
_cell.angle_gamma   90.00
#
_symmetry.space_group_name_H-M   'P 1'
#
loop_
_entity.id
_entity.type
_entity.pdbx_description
1 polymer ?
#
loop_
_entity_poly.entity_id
_entity_poly.type
_entity_poly.pdbx_seq_one_letter_code
_entity_poly.pdbx_strand_id
1 'polypeptide(L)'
;MQDPEVRRNRIVPHNGSLENITAVFNPDGSIQGKLSRKAFPIGDELPFIKKSAPSDLPVYSLPIGKTSVMICTDSWYPDSYKSVEQDGLQLIAVPSFTQTDHSMGTKWVGYSGFDEPADVDTTDIGKITLRDAWLKYTMPSRIGSINTPFGMTVSLRGNLWDLGSDGELIVYDHGKVFCPAPTLGASMVSLWIR
;
A
#
# COMPACT_ATOMS: atom_id res chain seq x y z
N MET A 1 -12.74 -4.06 16.44
CA MET A 1 -13.58 -3.17 15.60
C MET A 1 -14.87 -2.95 16.37
N GLN A 2 -15.24 -1.71 16.68
CA GLN A 2 -16.55 -1.45 17.29
C GLN A 2 -17.59 -1.39 16.19
N ASP A 3 -18.74 -2.01 16.42
CA ASP A 3 -19.80 -2.05 15.44
C ASP A 3 -20.32 -0.63 15.10
N PRO A 4 -20.65 -0.34 13.86
CA PRO A 4 -21.21 0.94 13.49
C PRO A 4 -22.59 1.11 14.15
N GLU A 5 -22.88 2.31 14.62
CA GLU A 5 -24.17 2.65 15.20
C GLU A 5 -25.16 3.08 14.09
N VAL A 6 -26.35 2.50 14.08
CA VAL A 6 -27.42 2.90 13.16
C VAL A 6 -28.29 3.99 13.81
N ARG A 7 -28.19 5.21 13.29
CA ARG A 7 -29.04 6.35 13.73
C ARG A 7 -29.86 6.86 12.56
N ARG A 8 -31.19 6.90 12.71
CA ARG A 8 -32.13 7.46 11.72
C ARG A 8 -31.88 6.97 10.29
N ASN A 9 -31.72 5.65 10.13
CA ASN A 9 -31.38 5.01 8.84
C ASN A 9 -30.02 5.42 8.23
N ARG A 10 -29.11 5.91 9.04
CA ARG A 10 -27.71 6.17 8.65
C ARG A 10 -26.77 5.34 9.50
N ILE A 11 -25.79 4.76 8.85
CA ILE A 11 -24.66 4.12 9.54
C ILE A 11 -23.67 5.22 9.90
N VAL A 12 -23.35 5.36 11.17
CA VAL A 12 -22.37 6.34 11.64
C VAL A 12 -21.27 5.64 12.43
N PRO A 13 -20.02 6.13 12.37
CA PRO A 13 -18.93 5.57 13.18
C PRO A 13 -19.24 5.69 14.68
N HIS A 14 -19.03 4.63 15.44
CA HIS A 14 -19.37 4.63 16.86
C HIS A 14 -18.52 5.61 17.66
N ASN A 15 -17.29 5.86 17.41
CA ASN A 15 -16.42 6.77 18.20
C ASN A 15 -15.71 7.83 17.35
N GLY A 16 -16.16 8.09 16.15
CA GLY A 16 -15.61 9.15 15.31
C GLY A 16 -14.21 8.87 14.74
N SER A 17 -13.57 7.74 15.05
CA SER A 17 -12.30 7.35 14.45
C SER A 17 -12.49 6.26 13.40
N LEU A 18 -11.93 6.49 12.22
CA LEU A 18 -11.87 5.51 11.13
C LEU A 18 -10.45 4.95 11.03
N GLU A 19 -10.34 3.72 10.56
CA GLU A 19 -9.05 3.09 10.27
C GLU A 19 -9.07 2.59 8.83
N ASN A 20 -7.99 2.82 8.11
CA ASN A 20 -7.77 2.18 6.82
C ASN A 20 -7.08 0.84 7.09
N ILE A 21 -7.73 -0.27 6.73
CA ILE A 21 -7.30 -1.62 7.11
C ILE A 21 -7.25 -2.58 5.93
N THR A 22 -6.37 -3.57 6.06
CA THR A 22 -6.41 -4.80 5.26
C THR A 22 -6.59 -6.00 6.19
N ALA A 23 -7.48 -6.91 5.80
CA ALA A 23 -7.72 -8.17 6.49
C ALA A 23 -7.32 -9.36 5.60
N VAL A 24 -6.73 -10.38 6.21
CA VAL A 24 -6.50 -11.68 5.57
C VAL A 24 -7.55 -12.64 6.11
N PHE A 25 -8.23 -13.33 5.21
CA PHE A 25 -9.26 -14.31 5.56
C PHE A 25 -8.75 -15.73 5.35
N ASN A 26 -8.99 -16.58 6.32
CA ASN A 26 -8.80 -18.03 6.20
C ASN A 26 -9.88 -18.64 5.30
N PRO A 27 -9.68 -19.86 4.79
CA PRO A 27 -10.70 -20.56 3.98
C PRO A 27 -12.06 -20.73 4.66
N ASP A 28 -12.12 -20.73 5.98
CA ASP A 28 -13.35 -20.82 6.79
C ASP A 28 -14.05 -19.47 6.99
N GLY A 29 -13.48 -18.38 6.42
CA GLY A 29 -14.00 -17.02 6.55
C GLY A 29 -13.56 -16.28 7.81
N SER A 30 -12.82 -16.88 8.72
CA SER A 30 -12.26 -16.19 9.89
C SER A 30 -11.11 -15.25 9.49
N ILE A 31 -10.91 -14.17 10.25
CA ILE A 31 -9.78 -13.26 10.03
C ILE A 31 -8.51 -13.91 10.60
N GLN A 32 -7.45 -13.94 9.78
CA GLN A 32 -6.16 -14.45 10.18
C GLN A 32 -5.33 -13.36 10.88
N GLY A 33 -5.02 -13.59 12.15
CA GLY A 33 -4.10 -12.74 12.91
C GLY A 33 -4.60 -11.31 13.13
N LYS A 34 -3.67 -10.35 13.15
CA LYS A 34 -3.97 -8.92 13.32
C LYS A 34 -4.35 -8.29 11.97
N LEU A 35 -5.20 -7.27 12.00
CA LEU A 35 -5.43 -6.43 10.83
C LEU A 35 -4.17 -5.60 10.52
N SER A 36 -3.80 -5.48 9.24
CA SER A 36 -2.86 -4.46 8.82
C SER A 36 -3.57 -3.11 8.83
N ARG A 37 -3.02 -2.14 9.54
CA ARG A 37 -3.56 -0.79 9.66
C ARG A 37 -2.61 0.21 9.07
N LYS A 38 -3.14 1.17 8.33
CA LYS A 38 -2.33 2.21 7.69
C LYS A 38 -1.56 3.02 8.73
N ALA A 39 -0.23 3.05 8.59
CA ALA A 39 0.67 3.78 9.46
C ALA A 39 0.87 5.23 9.00
N PHE A 40 0.82 5.47 7.70
CA PHE A 40 1.09 6.78 7.09
C PHE A 40 -0.12 7.26 6.25
N PRO A 41 -1.23 7.70 6.87
CA PRO A 41 -2.32 8.34 6.13
C PRO A 41 -1.87 9.66 5.52
N ILE A 42 -2.39 10.03 4.35
CA ILE A 42 -1.99 11.24 3.61
C ILE A 42 -3.19 12.03 3.12
N GLY A 43 -2.94 13.31 2.74
CA GLY A 43 -3.92 14.16 2.08
C GLY A 43 -5.25 14.20 2.84
N ASP A 44 -6.32 13.85 2.15
CA ASP A 44 -7.69 13.86 2.69
C ASP A 44 -7.94 12.82 3.79
N GLU A 45 -7.04 11.84 3.96
CA GLU A 45 -7.15 10.87 5.05
C GLU A 45 -6.80 11.46 6.43
N LEU A 46 -5.90 12.45 6.48
CA LEU A 46 -5.33 12.98 7.72
C LEU A 46 -6.36 13.45 8.75
N PRO A 47 -7.50 14.09 8.37
CA PRO A 47 -8.47 14.58 9.35
C PRO A 47 -9.26 13.49 10.06
N PHE A 48 -9.37 12.28 9.49
CA PHE A 48 -10.30 11.26 9.98
C PHE A 48 -9.75 9.84 10.06
N ILE A 49 -8.64 9.51 9.39
CA ILE A 49 -8.02 8.18 9.50
C ILE A 49 -7.06 8.17 10.69
N LYS A 50 -7.36 7.32 11.65
CA LYS A 50 -6.45 7.05 12.77
C LYS A 50 -5.23 6.29 12.26
N LYS A 51 -4.05 6.89 12.39
CA LYS A 51 -2.78 6.23 12.08
C LYS A 51 -2.45 5.13 13.08
N SER A 52 -1.78 4.07 12.64
CA SER A 52 -1.12 3.10 13.50
C SER A 52 0.41 3.36 13.54
N ALA A 53 1.13 2.61 14.38
CA ALA A 53 2.57 2.63 14.33
C ALA A 53 3.08 1.66 13.23
N PRO A 54 4.19 1.96 12.54
CA PRO A 54 4.80 0.99 11.60
C PRO A 54 5.13 -0.35 12.28
N SER A 55 5.51 -0.32 13.57
CA SER A 55 5.77 -1.52 14.37
C SER A 55 4.54 -2.44 14.58
N ASP A 56 3.34 -1.95 14.29
CA ASP A 56 2.10 -2.73 14.38
C ASP A 56 1.77 -3.50 13.10
N LEU A 57 2.54 -3.30 12.02
CA LEU A 57 2.36 -4.01 10.75
C LEU A 57 2.55 -5.51 10.97
N PRO A 58 1.55 -6.34 10.63
CA PRO A 58 1.63 -7.77 10.85
C PRO A 58 2.40 -8.49 9.75
N VAL A 59 2.97 -9.64 10.11
CA VAL A 59 3.41 -10.64 9.16
C VAL A 59 2.52 -11.87 9.31
N TYR A 60 1.93 -12.29 8.22
CA TYR A 60 1.01 -13.43 8.12
C TYR A 60 1.75 -14.66 7.65
N SER A 61 1.45 -15.83 8.25
CA SER A 61 1.91 -17.12 7.73
C SER A 61 0.86 -17.66 6.76
N LEU A 62 1.11 -17.48 5.47
CA LEU A 62 0.22 -17.93 4.40
C LEU A 62 0.78 -19.17 3.70
N PRO A 63 -0.03 -19.94 2.93
CA PRO A 63 0.47 -21.08 2.15
C PRO A 63 1.59 -20.70 1.16
N ILE A 64 1.64 -19.45 0.71
CA ILE A 64 2.69 -18.90 -0.15
C ILE A 64 3.94 -18.46 0.61
N GLY A 65 3.97 -18.58 1.94
CA GLY A 65 5.05 -18.10 2.79
C GLY A 65 4.66 -16.91 3.68
N LYS A 66 5.63 -16.44 4.47
CA LYS A 66 5.43 -15.25 5.30
C LYS A 66 5.18 -14.03 4.42
N THR A 67 4.10 -13.33 4.69
CA THR A 67 3.63 -12.20 3.88
C THR A 67 3.28 -11.01 4.77
N SER A 68 3.67 -9.81 4.37
CA SER A 68 3.20 -8.57 4.99
C SER A 68 2.40 -7.73 4.00
N VAL A 69 1.48 -6.92 4.53
CA VAL A 69 0.67 -5.99 3.73
C VAL A 69 0.92 -4.57 4.22
N MET A 70 1.36 -3.72 3.31
CA MET A 70 1.58 -2.29 3.51
C MET A 70 0.54 -1.52 2.70
N ILE A 71 -0.24 -0.65 3.33
CA ILE A 71 -1.33 0.03 2.63
C ILE A 71 -0.80 1.30 1.95
N CYS A 72 -0.71 1.26 0.61
CA CYS A 72 -0.39 2.42 -0.22
C CYS A 72 0.88 3.16 0.26
N THR A 73 0.69 4.30 0.92
CA THR A 73 1.76 5.19 1.43
C THR A 73 2.66 4.53 2.47
N ASP A 74 2.24 3.50 3.16
CA ASP A 74 3.14 2.76 4.07
C ASP A 74 4.39 2.26 3.33
N SER A 75 4.26 1.95 2.04
CA SER A 75 5.38 1.49 1.20
C SER A 75 6.40 2.57 0.84
N TRP A 76 6.13 3.84 1.12
CA TRP A 76 7.05 4.95 0.87
C TRP A 76 8.05 5.16 2.00
N TYR A 77 7.81 4.57 3.19
CA TYR A 77 8.59 4.82 4.39
C TYR A 77 9.47 3.62 4.77
N PRO A 78 10.79 3.80 4.93
CA PRO A 78 11.72 2.73 5.33
C PRO A 78 11.32 2.03 6.62
N ASP A 79 10.68 2.74 7.56
CA ASP A 79 10.30 2.19 8.85
C ASP A 79 9.25 1.07 8.73
N SER A 80 8.41 1.10 7.68
CA SER A 80 7.49 -0.01 7.39
C SER A 80 8.25 -1.29 7.05
N TYR A 81 9.32 -1.21 6.27
CA TYR A 81 10.14 -2.37 5.90
C TYR A 81 10.92 -2.91 7.09
N LYS A 82 11.58 -2.04 7.86
CA LYS A 82 12.28 -2.43 9.09
C LYS A 82 11.36 -3.14 10.08
N SER A 83 10.10 -2.70 10.18
CA SER A 83 9.15 -3.27 11.14
C SER A 83 8.72 -4.69 10.82
N VAL A 84 8.75 -5.09 9.55
CA VAL A 84 8.35 -6.41 9.08
C VAL A 84 9.55 -7.30 8.71
N GLU A 85 10.77 -6.76 8.82
CA GLU A 85 11.99 -7.48 8.53
C GLU A 85 12.15 -8.68 9.45
N GLN A 86 12.15 -9.87 8.89
CA GLN A 86 12.38 -11.11 9.60
C GLN A 86 12.78 -12.23 8.63
N ASP A 87 13.44 -13.25 9.16
CA ASP A 87 13.83 -14.43 8.39
C ASP A 87 12.63 -15.09 7.73
N GLY A 88 12.76 -15.36 6.44
CA GLY A 88 11.77 -16.07 5.65
C GLY A 88 10.56 -15.23 5.24
N LEU A 89 10.63 -13.89 5.33
CA LEU A 89 9.64 -13.03 4.70
C LEU A 89 9.70 -13.22 3.18
N GLN A 90 8.62 -13.69 2.58
CA GLN A 90 8.55 -14.07 1.17
C GLN A 90 7.94 -12.99 0.29
N LEU A 91 6.93 -12.29 0.79
CA LEU A 91 6.14 -11.38 -0.02
C LEU A 91 5.76 -10.13 0.74
N ILE A 92 5.86 -8.98 0.07
CA ILE A 92 5.19 -7.74 0.47
C ILE A 92 4.10 -7.42 -0.55
N ALA A 93 2.87 -7.27 -0.08
CA ALA A 93 1.73 -6.83 -0.88
C ALA A 93 1.37 -5.38 -0.53
N VAL A 94 1.18 -4.55 -1.55
CA VAL A 94 0.87 -3.12 -1.40
C VAL A 94 -0.41 -2.80 -2.16
N PRO A 95 -1.59 -2.95 -1.53
CA PRO A 95 -2.82 -2.44 -2.11
C PRO A 95 -2.78 -0.90 -2.11
N SER A 96 -3.13 -0.29 -3.24
CA SER A 96 -3.00 1.15 -3.45
C SER A 96 -4.18 1.74 -4.20
N PHE A 97 -4.34 3.05 -4.03
CA PHE A 97 -5.20 3.90 -4.82
C PHE A 97 -4.45 5.18 -5.16
N THR A 98 -4.42 5.55 -6.44
CA THR A 98 -3.81 6.80 -6.92
C THR A 98 -4.88 7.57 -7.67
N GLN A 99 -5.22 8.75 -7.17
CA GLN A 99 -6.29 9.59 -7.76
C GLN A 99 -5.87 10.14 -9.12
N THR A 100 -6.75 10.11 -10.11
CA THR A 100 -6.43 10.44 -11.52
C THR A 100 -6.14 11.90 -11.82
N ASP A 101 -6.62 12.82 -11.00
CA ASP A 101 -6.26 14.22 -11.14
C ASP A 101 -4.75 14.46 -11.05
N HIS A 102 -4.06 13.43 -10.53
CA HIS A 102 -2.60 13.35 -10.41
C HIS A 102 -2.12 12.03 -10.95
N SER A 103 -2.37 11.79 -12.23
CA SER A 103 -2.03 10.52 -12.87
C SER A 103 -0.57 10.15 -12.69
N MET A 104 -0.27 8.87 -12.85
CA MET A 104 1.10 8.34 -12.80
C MET A 104 2.06 9.09 -13.74
N GLY A 105 1.52 9.74 -14.78
CA GLY A 105 2.30 10.58 -15.71
C GLY A 105 2.55 12.02 -15.26
N THR A 106 1.90 12.50 -14.19
CA THR A 106 2.12 13.89 -13.70
C THR A 106 3.42 14.00 -12.92
N LYS A 107 3.87 15.26 -12.71
CA LYS A 107 5.05 15.51 -11.89
C LYS A 107 4.78 15.15 -10.43
N TRP A 108 5.72 14.41 -9.84
CA TRP A 108 5.66 14.08 -8.43
C TRP A 108 5.83 15.34 -7.57
N VAL A 109 4.92 15.54 -6.63
CA VAL A 109 4.89 16.76 -5.78
C VAL A 109 5.52 16.55 -4.39
N GLY A 110 6.17 15.40 -4.17
CA GLY A 110 6.80 15.08 -2.88
C GLY A 110 5.87 14.31 -1.94
N TYR A 111 6.27 14.24 -0.70
CA TYR A 111 5.53 13.59 0.37
C TYR A 111 4.40 14.47 0.89
N SER A 112 3.36 13.87 1.42
CA SER A 112 2.20 14.56 1.99
C SER A 112 1.84 13.93 3.32
N GLY A 113 1.78 14.75 4.37
CA GLY A 113 1.34 14.34 5.70
C GLY A 113 2.44 13.97 6.69
N PHE A 114 3.62 13.58 6.23
CA PHE A 114 4.80 13.26 7.03
C PHE A 114 6.06 13.72 6.31
N ASP A 115 7.14 13.89 7.08
CA ASP A 115 8.44 14.30 6.54
C ASP A 115 8.99 13.27 5.54
N GLU A 116 9.75 13.77 4.57
CA GLU A 116 10.47 12.93 3.64
C GLU A 116 11.51 12.08 4.37
N PRO A 117 11.59 10.76 4.12
CA PRO A 117 12.69 9.94 4.59
C PRO A 117 14.06 10.48 4.14
N ALA A 118 15.09 10.30 4.97
CA ALA A 118 16.42 10.83 4.71
C ALA A 118 17.10 10.26 3.44
N ASP A 119 16.60 9.15 2.91
CA ASP A 119 17.08 8.52 1.68
C ASP A 119 16.40 9.04 0.41
N VAL A 120 15.53 10.04 0.53
CA VAL A 120 14.83 10.66 -0.60
C VAL A 120 15.64 11.81 -1.17
N ASP A 121 15.88 11.80 -2.47
CA ASP A 121 16.43 12.95 -3.18
C ASP A 121 15.31 13.98 -3.45
N THR A 122 15.23 14.98 -2.59
CA THR A 122 14.21 16.04 -2.70
C THR A 122 14.33 16.86 -3.99
N THR A 123 15.45 16.79 -4.70
CA THR A 123 15.59 17.45 -6.01
C THR A 123 14.75 16.81 -7.11
N ASP A 124 14.21 15.62 -6.89
CA ASP A 124 13.29 14.94 -7.80
C ASP A 124 11.88 15.54 -7.77
N ILE A 125 11.52 16.23 -6.68
CA ILE A 125 10.22 16.87 -6.54
C ILE A 125 10.03 17.90 -7.67
N GLY A 126 8.92 17.76 -8.39
CA GLY A 126 8.58 18.57 -9.55
C GLY A 126 9.37 18.22 -10.83
N LYS A 127 10.30 17.25 -10.79
CA LYS A 127 11.13 16.84 -11.95
C LYS A 127 10.71 15.51 -12.53
N ILE A 128 10.67 14.46 -11.70
CA ILE A 128 10.27 13.12 -12.14
C ILE A 128 8.75 12.96 -12.15
N THR A 129 8.26 11.93 -12.82
CA THR A 129 6.84 11.60 -12.79
C THR A 129 6.47 10.90 -11.48
N LEU A 130 5.18 10.89 -11.13
CA LEU A 130 4.69 10.11 -9.99
C LEU A 130 5.01 8.61 -10.18
N ARG A 131 4.93 8.10 -11.42
CA ARG A 131 5.33 6.73 -11.76
C ARG A 131 6.80 6.46 -11.41
N ASP A 132 7.70 7.36 -11.81
CA ASP A 132 9.13 7.21 -11.52
C ASP A 132 9.38 7.27 -10.00
N ALA A 133 8.65 8.12 -9.28
CA ALA A 133 8.73 8.19 -7.83
C ALA A 133 8.24 6.88 -7.16
N TRP A 134 7.15 6.28 -7.65
CA TRP A 134 6.69 4.96 -7.20
C TRP A 134 7.76 3.89 -7.39
N LEU A 135 8.49 3.90 -8.51
CA LEU A 135 9.56 2.95 -8.76
C LEU A 135 10.81 3.22 -7.91
N LYS A 136 11.11 4.49 -7.67
CA LYS A 136 12.35 4.91 -6.99
C LYS A 136 12.24 4.91 -5.47
N TYR A 137 11.08 5.21 -4.90
CA TYR A 137 10.92 5.49 -3.46
C TYR A 137 9.95 4.56 -2.72
N THR A 138 9.42 3.53 -3.38
CA THR A 138 8.48 2.59 -2.75
C THR A 138 8.99 1.15 -2.79
N MET A 139 8.08 0.20 -2.74
CA MET A 139 8.34 -1.24 -2.67
C MET A 139 9.44 -1.72 -3.64
N PRO A 140 9.46 -1.36 -4.92
CA PRO A 140 10.46 -1.91 -5.85
C PRO A 140 11.91 -1.65 -5.46
N SER A 141 12.18 -0.48 -4.89
CA SER A 141 13.55 -0.09 -4.51
C SER A 141 13.89 -0.46 -3.06
N ARG A 142 12.88 -0.56 -2.18
CA ARG A 142 13.10 -0.74 -0.73
C ARG A 142 13.11 -2.19 -0.30
N ILE A 143 12.38 -3.06 -0.99
CA ILE A 143 12.19 -4.47 -0.60
C ILE A 143 13.50 -5.25 -0.55
N GLY A 144 14.45 -4.92 -1.42
CA GLY A 144 15.76 -5.56 -1.45
C GLY A 144 16.59 -5.33 -0.18
N SER A 145 16.36 -4.22 0.56
CA SER A 145 17.06 -3.92 1.79
C SER A 145 16.77 -4.90 2.94
N ILE A 146 15.65 -5.60 2.87
CA ILE A 146 15.20 -6.59 3.85
C ILE A 146 15.18 -8.02 3.30
N ASN A 147 15.91 -8.28 2.22
CA ASN A 147 16.08 -9.60 1.59
C ASN A 147 14.77 -10.34 1.27
N THR A 148 13.69 -9.62 1.01
CA THR A 148 12.41 -10.22 0.62
C THR A 148 12.37 -10.43 -0.89
N PRO A 149 12.16 -11.66 -1.37
CA PRO A 149 12.32 -11.98 -2.80
C PRO A 149 11.19 -11.47 -3.69
N PHE A 150 9.96 -11.33 -3.14
CA PHE A 150 8.79 -10.97 -3.94
C PHE A 150 8.05 -9.77 -3.38
N GLY A 151 7.55 -8.94 -4.29
CA GLY A 151 6.69 -7.81 -3.94
C GLY A 151 5.67 -7.52 -5.03
N MET A 152 4.52 -6.99 -4.63
CA MET A 152 3.52 -6.50 -5.58
C MET A 152 2.84 -5.24 -5.05
N THR A 153 2.77 -4.22 -5.88
CA THR A 153 1.86 -3.08 -5.71
C THR A 153 0.69 -3.29 -6.63
N VAL A 154 -0.51 -3.34 -6.06
CA VAL A 154 -1.75 -3.54 -6.82
C VAL A 154 -2.62 -2.32 -6.61
N SER A 155 -2.76 -1.51 -7.65
CA SER A 155 -3.58 -0.31 -7.60
C SER A 155 -4.99 -0.58 -8.13
N LEU A 156 -5.98 -0.01 -7.45
CA LEU A 156 -7.31 0.14 -8.05
C LEU A 156 -7.16 0.96 -9.33
N ARG A 157 -7.80 0.49 -10.41
CA ARG A 157 -7.79 1.19 -11.70
C ARG A 157 -9.22 1.36 -12.20
N GLY A 158 -9.54 2.56 -12.68
CA GLY A 158 -10.88 2.91 -13.11
C GLY A 158 -11.54 3.96 -12.21
N ASN A 159 -12.85 4.04 -12.26
CA ASN A 159 -13.61 5.05 -11.53
C ASN A 159 -14.22 4.45 -10.27
N LEU A 160 -14.00 5.10 -9.12
CA LEU A 160 -14.71 4.88 -7.88
C LEU A 160 -15.50 6.15 -7.57
N TRP A 161 -16.82 6.12 -7.81
CA TRP A 161 -17.70 7.30 -7.84
C TRP A 161 -17.18 8.32 -8.87
N ASP A 162 -16.84 9.51 -8.43
CA ASP A 162 -16.25 10.61 -9.22
C ASP A 162 -14.71 10.64 -9.15
N LEU A 163 -14.11 9.70 -8.42
CA LEU A 163 -12.66 9.57 -8.29
C LEU A 163 -12.15 8.52 -9.26
N GLY A 164 -11.37 8.93 -10.24
CA GLY A 164 -10.65 8.03 -11.11
C GLY A 164 -9.34 7.56 -10.50
N SER A 165 -8.80 6.46 -11.03
CA SER A 165 -7.45 5.99 -10.72
C SER A 165 -6.80 5.38 -11.96
N ASP A 166 -5.56 5.75 -12.21
CA ASP A 166 -4.69 5.18 -13.25
C ASP A 166 -3.48 4.44 -12.68
N GLY A 167 -3.52 4.12 -11.38
CA GLY A 167 -2.45 3.42 -10.71
C GLY A 167 -2.02 2.15 -11.43
N GLU A 168 -0.74 1.80 -11.31
CA GLU A 168 -0.14 0.68 -12.02
C GLU A 168 0.01 -0.56 -11.13
N LEU A 169 0.08 -1.73 -11.77
CA LEU A 169 0.59 -2.93 -11.16
C LEU A 169 2.11 -2.92 -11.25
N ILE A 170 2.78 -3.04 -10.12
CA ILE A 170 4.25 -3.14 -10.05
C ILE A 170 4.59 -4.47 -9.36
N VAL A 171 5.37 -5.30 -10.02
CA VAL A 171 5.81 -6.60 -9.49
C VAL A 171 7.32 -6.56 -9.32
N TYR A 172 7.79 -7.01 -8.17
CA TYR A 172 9.19 -7.25 -7.86
C TYR A 172 9.44 -8.75 -7.70
N ASP A 173 10.42 -9.26 -8.42
CA ASP A 173 10.85 -10.66 -8.40
C ASP A 173 12.39 -10.72 -8.37
N HIS A 174 12.97 -11.04 -7.21
CA HIS A 174 14.42 -11.21 -7.02
C HIS A 174 15.27 -10.11 -7.68
N GLY A 175 14.98 -8.84 -7.41
CA GLY A 175 15.71 -7.71 -7.97
C GLY A 175 15.20 -7.24 -9.34
N LYS A 176 14.28 -7.94 -9.97
CA LYS A 176 13.67 -7.54 -11.25
C LYS A 176 12.33 -6.88 -11.01
N VAL A 177 12.09 -5.77 -11.70
CA VAL A 177 10.82 -5.02 -11.62
C VAL A 177 10.07 -5.16 -12.93
N PHE A 178 8.80 -5.52 -12.83
CA PHE A 178 7.89 -5.66 -13.95
C PHE A 178 6.69 -4.73 -13.75
N CYS A 179 6.37 -3.95 -14.78
CA CYS A 179 5.18 -3.12 -14.82
C CYS A 179 4.37 -3.56 -16.05
N PRO A 180 3.43 -4.49 -15.91
CA PRO A 180 2.59 -4.92 -17.04
C PRO A 180 1.86 -3.73 -17.64
N ALA A 181 1.72 -3.73 -18.96
CA ALA A 181 1.00 -2.66 -19.65
C ALA A 181 -0.43 -2.56 -19.12
N PRO A 182 -0.91 -1.34 -18.82
CA PRO A 182 -2.25 -1.13 -18.32
C PRO A 182 -3.30 -1.54 -19.36
N THR A 183 -4.39 -2.14 -18.88
CA THR A 183 -5.53 -2.53 -19.72
C THR A 183 -6.71 -1.61 -19.46
N LEU A 184 -7.64 -1.51 -20.41
CA LEU A 184 -8.86 -0.71 -20.28
C LEU A 184 -9.93 -1.33 -19.34
N GLY A 185 -9.75 -2.55 -18.91
CA GLY A 185 -10.68 -3.27 -18.05
C GLY A 185 -9.99 -3.94 -16.88
N ALA A 186 -10.75 -4.72 -16.14
CA ALA A 186 -10.20 -5.57 -15.09
C ALA A 186 -9.17 -6.54 -15.70
N SER A 187 -8.03 -6.66 -15.06
CA SER A 187 -6.98 -7.58 -15.47
C SER A 187 -6.46 -8.37 -14.28
N MET A 188 -5.93 -9.55 -14.58
CA MET A 188 -5.28 -10.41 -13.60
C MET A 188 -3.88 -10.77 -14.11
N VAL A 189 -2.92 -10.62 -13.21
CA VAL A 189 -1.54 -11.07 -13.44
C VAL A 189 -1.22 -12.15 -12.43
N SER A 190 -0.71 -13.29 -12.89
CA SER A 190 -0.27 -14.38 -12.03
C SER A 190 1.24 -14.27 -11.77
N LEU A 191 1.63 -14.27 -10.52
CA LEU A 191 3.02 -14.34 -10.08
C LEU A 191 3.28 -15.73 -9.49
N TRP A 192 4.25 -16.44 -10.05
CA TRP A 192 4.67 -17.75 -9.55
C TRP A 192 5.84 -17.57 -8.59
N ILE A 193 5.59 -17.79 -7.31
CA ILE A 193 6.59 -17.77 -6.23
C ILE A 193 7.22 -19.16 -6.16
N ARG A 194 8.55 -19.27 -6.32
CA ARG A 194 9.31 -20.52 -6.28
C ARG A 194 10.39 -20.46 -5.22
#